data_1d52c4250abecd9db91b83f068c7d496
#
_entry.id   1d52c4250abecd9db91b83f068c7d496
#
_cell.length_a   1.000
_cell.length_b   1.000
_cell.length_c   1.000
_cell.angle_alpha   90.00
_cell.angle_beta   90.00
_cell.angle_gamma   90.00
#
_symmetry.space_group_name_H-M   'P 1'
#
loop_
_entity.id
_entity.type
_entity.pdbx_description
1 polymer ?
#
loop_
_entity_poly.entity_id
_entity_poly.type
_entity_poly.pdbx_seq_one_letter_code
_entity_poly.pdbx_strand_id
1 'polypeptide(L)'
;MPVNFDFNDLYAFRALMEYGSFRLAAESICLSQSALSRRIEKLETALGNRLFERTTRRVTLTLYGQNFAERSEQLLAHVETVLADISQVSKARTGLVTVATVPSAAYYFMPDIIRSFQARYPQVRIRLIDSSVGNVIEAVSSGQADFGLCFAKNLPASIEFTPLADDRYVAACRHDHPLARKTHLSWQAYFEQDYIGLDRVSGNRTLLDRELAHLTPARPSICESRHVTTMLGMVEAGIGIAAVPAMSMPAGEHSVLRAVPLTDPVVTRTVGLIRLSGRIQSYVAAELEKLIIEQYPSG
;
A
#
# COMPACT_ATOMS: atom_id res chain seq x y z
N MET A 1 14.66 -17.47 -25.17
CA MET A 1 13.67 -17.99 -26.14
C MET A 1 12.99 -16.82 -26.83
N PRO A 2 12.83 -16.78 -28.14
CA PRO A 2 12.01 -15.76 -28.78
C PRO A 2 10.56 -15.93 -28.33
N VAL A 3 9.96 -14.84 -27.82
CA VAL A 3 8.56 -14.82 -27.39
C VAL A 3 7.67 -14.88 -28.63
N ASN A 4 6.88 -15.92 -28.77
CA ASN A 4 6.01 -16.13 -29.95
C ASN A 4 4.54 -15.72 -29.72
N PHE A 5 4.33 -14.62 -29.00
CA PHE A 5 3.01 -13.98 -28.83
C PHE A 5 3.17 -12.46 -28.87
N ASP A 6 2.09 -11.72 -29.04
CA ASP A 6 2.08 -10.26 -29.13
C ASP A 6 1.12 -9.63 -28.09
N PHE A 7 1.12 -8.29 -28.00
CA PHE A 7 0.25 -7.56 -27.08
C PHE A 7 -1.24 -7.82 -27.31
N ASN A 8 -1.66 -8.07 -28.55
CA ASN A 8 -3.06 -8.37 -28.82
C ASN A 8 -3.47 -9.73 -28.21
N ASP A 9 -2.52 -10.66 -28.07
CA ASP A 9 -2.77 -11.94 -27.41
C ASP A 9 -2.94 -11.74 -25.89
N LEU A 10 -2.22 -10.79 -25.29
CA LEU A 10 -2.39 -10.37 -23.89
C LEU A 10 -3.73 -9.63 -23.69
N TYR A 11 -4.13 -8.74 -24.57
CA TYR A 11 -5.45 -8.10 -24.52
C TYR A 11 -6.59 -9.11 -24.66
N ALA A 12 -6.42 -10.12 -25.49
CA ALA A 12 -7.37 -11.23 -25.63
C ALA A 12 -7.49 -12.04 -24.34
N PHE A 13 -6.37 -12.30 -23.66
CA PHE A 13 -6.33 -12.97 -22.37
C PHE A 13 -7.06 -12.14 -21.29
N ARG A 14 -6.77 -10.85 -21.18
CA ARG A 14 -7.42 -9.91 -20.24
C ARG A 14 -8.93 -9.87 -20.44
N ALA A 15 -9.38 -9.73 -21.66
CA ALA A 15 -10.81 -9.72 -21.99
C ALA A 15 -11.50 -11.05 -21.60
N LEU A 16 -10.88 -12.20 -21.89
CA LEU A 16 -11.47 -13.49 -21.53
C LEU A 16 -11.50 -13.71 -20.00
N MET A 17 -10.51 -13.23 -19.27
CA MET A 17 -10.48 -13.25 -17.82
C MET A 17 -11.60 -12.39 -17.21
N GLU A 18 -11.83 -11.19 -17.75
CA GLU A 18 -12.83 -10.24 -17.26
C GLU A 18 -14.26 -10.73 -17.51
N TYR A 19 -14.54 -11.20 -18.75
CA TYR A 19 -15.89 -11.57 -19.14
C TYR A 19 -16.26 -13.04 -18.89
N GLY A 20 -15.29 -13.92 -18.65
CA GLY A 20 -15.53 -15.36 -18.38
C GLY A 20 -16.24 -16.11 -19.51
N SER A 21 -16.34 -15.52 -20.71
CA SER A 21 -17.06 -16.04 -21.87
C SER A 21 -16.34 -15.65 -23.16
N PHE A 22 -16.01 -16.63 -24.00
CA PHE A 22 -15.37 -16.38 -25.30
C PHE A 22 -16.20 -15.44 -26.21
N ARG A 23 -17.55 -15.55 -26.18
CA ARG A 23 -18.42 -14.69 -26.97
C ARG A 23 -18.35 -13.25 -26.47
N LEU A 24 -18.58 -13.01 -25.17
CA LEU A 24 -18.60 -11.66 -24.61
C LEU A 24 -17.21 -11.00 -24.68
N ALA A 25 -16.16 -11.75 -24.42
CA ALA A 25 -14.78 -11.26 -24.52
C ALA A 25 -14.41 -10.88 -25.96
N ALA A 26 -14.83 -11.67 -26.95
CA ALA A 26 -14.60 -11.35 -28.35
C ALA A 26 -15.34 -10.07 -28.78
N GLU A 27 -16.61 -9.94 -28.37
CA GLU A 27 -17.43 -8.74 -28.63
C GLU A 27 -16.76 -7.49 -28.01
N SER A 28 -16.23 -7.58 -26.77
CA SER A 28 -15.62 -6.44 -26.04
C SER A 28 -14.37 -5.88 -26.73
N ILE A 29 -13.64 -6.72 -27.47
CA ILE A 29 -12.41 -6.31 -28.18
C ILE A 29 -12.56 -6.34 -29.72
N CYS A 30 -13.82 -6.31 -30.21
CA CYS A 30 -14.14 -6.26 -31.63
C CYS A 30 -13.54 -7.41 -32.45
N LEU A 31 -13.49 -8.63 -31.91
CA LEU A 31 -13.04 -9.84 -32.58
C LEU A 31 -14.18 -10.85 -32.78
N SER A 32 -13.99 -11.79 -33.73
CA SER A 32 -14.81 -12.99 -33.75
C SER A 32 -14.39 -13.97 -32.67
N GLN A 33 -15.32 -14.79 -32.18
CA GLN A 33 -15.04 -15.80 -31.16
C GLN A 33 -13.91 -16.77 -31.60
N SER A 34 -13.86 -17.13 -32.89
CA SER A 34 -12.82 -17.98 -33.45
C SER A 34 -11.45 -17.30 -33.49
N ALA A 35 -11.41 -15.98 -33.70
CA ALA A 35 -10.18 -15.20 -33.66
C ALA A 35 -9.65 -15.08 -32.22
N LEU A 36 -10.54 -14.81 -31.25
CA LEU A 36 -10.18 -14.81 -29.84
C LEU A 36 -9.64 -16.18 -29.40
N SER A 37 -10.31 -17.30 -29.77
CA SER A 37 -9.84 -18.64 -29.41
C SER A 37 -8.44 -18.92 -29.93
N ARG A 38 -8.15 -18.55 -31.18
CA ARG A 38 -6.81 -18.70 -31.77
C ARG A 38 -5.73 -17.90 -31.04
N ARG A 39 -6.05 -16.68 -30.59
CA ARG A 39 -5.12 -15.87 -29.82
C ARG A 39 -4.78 -16.49 -28.46
N ILE A 40 -5.81 -17.00 -27.77
CA ILE A 40 -5.61 -17.72 -26.50
C ILE A 40 -4.79 -19.00 -26.71
N GLU A 41 -5.10 -19.79 -27.75
CA GLU A 41 -4.33 -21.01 -28.07
C GLU A 41 -2.87 -20.71 -28.43
N LYS A 42 -2.61 -19.63 -29.18
CA LYS A 42 -1.26 -19.17 -29.48
C LYS A 42 -0.50 -18.82 -28.22
N LEU A 43 -1.15 -18.08 -27.30
CA LEU A 43 -0.56 -17.68 -26.01
C LEU A 43 -0.27 -18.90 -25.14
N GLU A 44 -1.23 -19.82 -24.96
CA GLU A 44 -1.07 -21.07 -24.21
C GLU A 44 0.06 -21.94 -24.79
N THR A 45 0.14 -22.02 -26.12
CA THR A 45 1.21 -22.76 -26.81
C THR A 45 2.58 -22.14 -26.56
N ALA A 46 2.68 -20.81 -26.64
CA ALA A 46 3.94 -20.09 -26.41
C ALA A 46 4.42 -20.20 -24.96
N LEU A 47 3.51 -20.29 -24.00
CA LEU A 47 3.81 -20.46 -22.58
C LEU A 47 3.95 -21.92 -22.15
N GLY A 48 3.57 -22.88 -22.99
CA GLY A 48 3.61 -24.33 -22.72
C GLY A 48 2.61 -24.81 -21.65
N ASN A 49 1.65 -23.95 -21.28
CA ASN A 49 0.67 -24.26 -20.23
C ASN A 49 -0.71 -23.71 -20.60
N ARG A 50 -1.76 -24.42 -20.19
CA ARG A 50 -3.12 -23.89 -20.30
C ARG A 50 -3.37 -22.81 -19.25
N LEU A 51 -3.95 -21.71 -19.69
CA LEU A 51 -4.29 -20.58 -18.81
C LEU A 51 -5.75 -20.62 -18.38
N PHE A 52 -6.61 -21.28 -19.16
CA PHE A 52 -8.04 -21.42 -18.88
C PHE A 52 -8.48 -22.87 -18.80
N GLU A 53 -9.33 -23.16 -17.83
CA GLU A 53 -10.16 -24.37 -17.80
C GLU A 53 -11.47 -24.10 -18.53
N ARG A 54 -11.77 -24.94 -19.52
CA ARG A 54 -12.97 -24.81 -20.37
C ARG A 54 -13.96 -25.89 -19.95
N THR A 55 -15.05 -25.48 -19.31
CA THR A 55 -16.21 -26.33 -19.12
C THR A 55 -17.34 -25.84 -20.03
N THR A 56 -18.35 -26.68 -20.28
CA THR A 56 -19.50 -26.31 -21.12
C THR A 56 -20.33 -25.13 -20.57
N ARG A 57 -20.08 -24.74 -19.32
CA ARG A 57 -20.82 -23.68 -18.62
C ARG A 57 -20.00 -22.49 -18.16
N ARG A 58 -18.69 -22.60 -18.03
CA ARG A 58 -17.82 -21.53 -17.53
C ARG A 58 -16.37 -21.66 -18.04
N VAL A 59 -15.75 -20.52 -18.21
CA VAL A 59 -14.31 -20.37 -18.45
C VAL A 59 -13.73 -19.78 -17.17
N THR A 60 -12.78 -20.51 -16.56
CA THR A 60 -12.10 -20.09 -15.33
C THR A 60 -10.58 -20.19 -15.50
N LEU A 61 -9.83 -19.41 -14.76
CA LEU A 61 -8.38 -19.47 -14.80
C LEU A 61 -7.86 -20.75 -14.15
N THR A 62 -6.83 -21.35 -14.74
CA THR A 62 -5.99 -22.36 -14.08
C THR A 62 -5.07 -21.68 -13.06
N LEU A 63 -4.33 -22.44 -12.25
CA LEU A 63 -3.30 -21.89 -11.37
C LEU A 63 -2.22 -21.12 -12.16
N TYR A 64 -1.82 -21.63 -13.34
CA TYR A 64 -0.92 -20.93 -14.26
C TYR A 64 -1.56 -19.65 -14.80
N GLY A 65 -2.85 -19.69 -15.12
CA GLY A 65 -3.62 -18.53 -15.56
C GLY A 65 -3.69 -17.44 -14.49
N GLN A 66 -3.89 -17.80 -13.24
CA GLN A 66 -3.90 -16.84 -12.11
C GLN A 66 -2.55 -16.16 -11.93
N ASN A 67 -1.46 -16.90 -11.92
CA ASN A 67 -0.10 -16.37 -11.84
C ASN A 67 0.26 -15.49 -13.05
N PHE A 68 -0.21 -15.87 -14.24
CA PHE A 68 0.02 -15.12 -15.46
C PHE A 68 -0.82 -13.84 -15.51
N ALA A 69 -2.03 -13.85 -14.98
CA ALA A 69 -2.94 -12.71 -14.95
C ALA A 69 -2.29 -11.50 -14.27
N GLU A 70 -1.77 -11.68 -13.06
CA GLU A 70 -1.12 -10.61 -12.30
C GLU A 70 0.05 -9.98 -13.08
N ARG A 71 0.92 -10.81 -13.66
CA ARG A 71 2.10 -10.35 -14.40
C ARG A 71 1.76 -9.74 -15.76
N SER A 72 0.79 -10.28 -16.47
CA SER A 72 0.36 -9.75 -17.76
C SER A 72 -0.36 -8.41 -17.63
N GLU A 73 -1.14 -8.20 -16.57
CA GLU A 73 -1.74 -6.90 -16.27
C GLU A 73 -0.67 -5.82 -16.01
N GLN A 74 0.37 -6.17 -15.24
CA GLN A 74 1.51 -5.26 -14.99
C GLN A 74 2.22 -4.89 -16.29
N LEU A 75 2.45 -5.87 -17.17
CA LEU A 75 3.11 -5.64 -18.47
C LEU A 75 2.26 -4.74 -19.37
N LEU A 76 0.96 -5.01 -19.48
CA LEU A 76 0.05 -4.19 -20.28
C LEU A 76 -0.04 -2.76 -19.75
N ALA A 77 -0.17 -2.59 -18.43
CA ALA A 77 -0.18 -1.27 -17.79
C ALA A 77 1.11 -0.49 -18.07
N HIS A 78 2.27 -1.19 -18.08
CA HIS A 78 3.56 -0.56 -18.39
C HIS A 78 3.64 -0.12 -19.86
N VAL A 79 3.16 -0.95 -20.79
CA VAL A 79 3.11 -0.60 -22.22
C VAL A 79 2.15 0.56 -22.47
N GLU A 80 0.96 0.53 -21.87
CA GLU A 80 -0.02 1.62 -21.96
C GLU A 80 0.58 2.94 -21.40
N THR A 81 1.38 2.86 -20.35
CA THR A 81 2.13 3.98 -19.79
C THR A 81 3.16 4.54 -20.78
N VAL A 82 4.02 3.67 -21.35
CA VAL A 82 5.04 4.08 -22.33
C VAL A 82 4.41 4.71 -23.57
N LEU A 83 3.30 4.15 -24.05
CA LEU A 83 2.57 4.70 -25.19
C LEU A 83 1.91 6.06 -24.85
N ALA A 84 1.40 6.21 -23.62
CA ALA A 84 0.89 7.48 -23.12
C ALA A 84 2.00 8.54 -23.01
N ASP A 85 3.18 8.16 -22.53
CA ASP A 85 4.34 9.05 -22.40
C ASP A 85 4.87 9.52 -23.76
N ILE A 86 4.86 8.65 -24.77
CA ILE A 86 5.27 8.99 -26.16
C ILE A 86 4.22 9.91 -26.82
N SER A 87 2.94 9.74 -26.47
CA SER A 87 1.85 10.58 -26.98
C SER A 87 1.74 11.94 -26.29
N GLN A 88 2.74 12.34 -25.49
CA GLN A 88 2.80 13.56 -24.68
C GLN A 88 2.52 14.89 -25.36
N VAL A 89 2.17 14.92 -26.64
CA VAL A 89 1.71 16.15 -27.30
C VAL A 89 0.27 16.50 -26.94
N SER A 90 -0.52 15.59 -26.34
CA SER A 90 -1.84 15.97 -25.80
C SER A 90 -2.35 15.00 -24.71
N LYS A 91 -2.31 15.45 -23.46
CA LYS A 91 -3.22 15.05 -22.37
C LYS A 91 -3.07 13.64 -21.80
N ALA A 92 -1.93 13.26 -21.22
CA ALA A 92 -1.84 12.17 -20.26
C ALA A 92 -2.58 12.54 -18.96
N ARG A 93 -3.91 12.52 -18.99
CA ARG A 93 -4.79 12.75 -17.83
C ARG A 93 -5.51 11.49 -17.37
N THR A 94 -5.19 10.34 -17.96
CA THR A 94 -5.79 9.04 -17.63
C THR A 94 -4.70 8.07 -17.23
N GLY A 95 -4.99 7.14 -16.34
CA GLY A 95 -4.05 6.12 -15.93
C GLY A 95 -4.40 5.52 -14.56
N LEU A 96 -3.62 4.53 -14.16
CA LEU A 96 -3.68 3.92 -12.84
C LEU A 96 -2.33 4.13 -12.14
N VAL A 97 -2.35 4.69 -10.94
CA VAL A 97 -1.19 4.74 -10.05
C VAL A 97 -1.45 3.80 -8.88
N THR A 98 -0.54 2.87 -8.64
CA THR A 98 -0.62 1.93 -7.51
C THR A 98 0.39 2.32 -6.45
N VAL A 99 -0.09 2.63 -5.25
CA VAL A 99 0.73 3.01 -4.10
C VAL A 99 0.60 1.94 -3.03
N ALA A 100 1.72 1.35 -2.61
CA ALA A 100 1.75 0.47 -1.45
C ALA A 100 2.02 1.28 -0.19
N THR A 101 1.28 1.04 0.89
CA THR A 101 1.41 1.87 2.10
C THR A 101 1.09 1.09 3.37
N VAL A 102 1.68 1.50 4.48
CA VAL A 102 1.28 0.98 5.79
C VAL A 102 -0.06 1.61 6.23
N PRO A 103 -0.90 0.89 7.01
CA PRO A 103 -2.26 1.34 7.38
C PRO A 103 -2.33 2.74 7.97
N SER A 104 -1.35 3.11 8.80
CA SER A 104 -1.30 4.45 9.38
C SER A 104 -1.08 5.54 8.33
N ALA A 105 -0.21 5.31 7.35
CA ALA A 105 0.03 6.26 6.25
C ALA A 105 -1.17 6.29 5.28
N ALA A 106 -1.78 5.14 5.00
CA ALA A 106 -3.00 5.06 4.20
C ALA A 106 -4.12 5.91 4.77
N TYR A 107 -4.31 5.83 6.08
CA TYR A 107 -5.41 6.53 6.76
C TYR A 107 -5.17 8.04 6.91
N TYR A 108 -3.95 8.45 7.24
CA TYR A 108 -3.69 9.84 7.62
C TYR A 108 -3.10 10.71 6.51
N PHE A 109 -2.27 10.16 5.62
CA PHE A 109 -1.65 10.92 4.54
C PHE A 109 -2.45 10.87 3.24
N MET A 110 -2.86 9.66 2.85
CA MET A 110 -3.38 9.44 1.50
C MET A 110 -4.69 10.16 1.18
N PRO A 111 -5.66 10.36 2.11
CA PRO A 111 -6.91 11.04 1.77
C PRO A 111 -6.70 12.46 1.24
N ASP A 112 -5.86 13.27 1.90
CA ASP A 112 -5.60 14.66 1.49
C ASP A 112 -4.75 14.72 0.21
N ILE A 113 -3.77 13.82 0.09
CA ILE A 113 -2.95 13.68 -1.13
C ILE A 113 -3.85 13.31 -2.31
N ILE A 114 -4.71 12.29 -2.16
CA ILE A 114 -5.62 11.84 -3.22
C ILE A 114 -6.57 12.95 -3.63
N ARG A 115 -7.16 13.66 -2.66
CA ARG A 115 -8.05 14.80 -2.93
C ARG A 115 -7.35 15.89 -3.74
N SER A 116 -6.14 16.26 -3.34
CA SER A 116 -5.34 17.30 -4.02
C SER A 116 -4.91 16.83 -5.42
N PHE A 117 -4.56 15.56 -5.56
CA PHE A 117 -4.15 14.97 -6.84
C PHE A 117 -5.32 14.86 -7.81
N GLN A 118 -6.49 14.38 -7.37
CA GLN A 118 -7.67 14.24 -8.21
C GLN A 118 -8.21 15.58 -8.71
N ALA A 119 -8.01 16.67 -7.95
CA ALA A 119 -8.34 18.02 -8.42
C ALA A 119 -7.52 18.43 -9.66
N ARG A 120 -6.29 17.93 -9.81
CA ARG A 120 -5.41 18.17 -10.97
C ARG A 120 -5.57 17.11 -12.06
N TYR A 121 -5.82 15.86 -11.68
CA TYR A 121 -5.86 14.68 -12.55
C TYR A 121 -7.15 13.86 -12.33
N PRO A 122 -8.34 14.39 -12.68
CA PRO A 122 -9.64 13.78 -12.31
C PRO A 122 -9.91 12.42 -12.96
N GLN A 123 -9.20 12.06 -14.03
CA GLN A 123 -9.37 10.79 -14.75
C GLN A 123 -8.33 9.74 -14.36
N VAL A 124 -7.39 10.08 -13.46
CA VAL A 124 -6.39 9.12 -12.96
C VAL A 124 -7.00 8.35 -11.80
N ARG A 125 -6.90 7.03 -11.85
CA ARG A 125 -7.30 6.13 -10.78
C ARG A 125 -6.10 5.87 -9.85
N ILE A 126 -6.34 5.87 -8.55
CA ILE A 126 -5.33 5.51 -7.56
C ILE A 126 -5.77 4.19 -6.90
N ARG A 127 -4.87 3.22 -6.87
CA ARG A 127 -5.02 1.96 -6.13
C ARG A 127 -4.10 2.01 -4.91
N LEU A 128 -4.65 1.78 -3.73
CA LEU A 128 -3.86 1.62 -2.52
C LEU A 128 -3.72 0.13 -2.18
N ILE A 129 -2.48 -0.31 -1.93
CA ILE A 129 -2.16 -1.61 -1.34
C ILE A 129 -1.81 -1.33 0.12
N ASP A 130 -2.81 -1.48 1.00
CA ASP A 130 -2.66 -1.26 2.43
C ASP A 130 -2.21 -2.56 3.10
N SER A 131 -0.95 -2.59 3.60
CA SER A 131 -0.36 -3.82 4.12
C SER A 131 0.79 -3.56 5.13
N SER A 132 1.41 -4.64 5.61
CA SER A 132 2.60 -4.57 6.48
C SER A 132 3.80 -3.98 5.76
N VAL A 133 4.79 -3.45 6.50
CA VAL A 133 6.04 -2.91 5.93
C VAL A 133 6.72 -3.90 4.98
N GLY A 134 6.80 -5.19 5.34
CA GLY A 134 7.40 -6.21 4.50
C GLY A 134 6.68 -6.36 3.15
N ASN A 135 5.36 -6.44 3.19
CA ASN A 135 4.54 -6.53 1.97
C ASN A 135 4.58 -5.25 1.13
N VAL A 136 4.71 -4.07 1.76
CA VAL A 136 4.89 -2.80 1.04
C VAL A 136 6.22 -2.82 0.27
N ILE A 137 7.31 -3.27 0.91
CA ILE A 137 8.62 -3.43 0.27
C ILE A 137 8.54 -4.45 -0.87
N GLU A 138 7.87 -5.58 -0.67
CA GLU A 138 7.68 -6.62 -1.68
C GLU A 138 6.87 -6.10 -2.89
N ALA A 139 5.77 -5.39 -2.66
CA ALA A 139 4.95 -4.82 -3.72
C ALA A 139 5.72 -3.82 -4.59
N VAL A 140 6.61 -3.02 -3.99
CA VAL A 140 7.49 -2.11 -4.73
C VAL A 140 8.59 -2.86 -5.45
N SER A 141 9.26 -3.82 -4.79
CA SER A 141 10.36 -4.59 -5.36
C SER A 141 9.92 -5.47 -6.54
N SER A 142 8.71 -6.03 -6.48
CA SER A 142 8.13 -6.85 -7.56
C SER A 142 7.53 -6.00 -8.70
N GLY A 143 7.42 -4.69 -8.51
CA GLY A 143 6.79 -3.78 -9.47
C GLY A 143 5.25 -3.80 -9.44
N GLN A 144 4.64 -4.45 -8.45
CA GLN A 144 3.19 -4.44 -8.22
C GLN A 144 2.68 -3.05 -7.81
N ALA A 145 3.53 -2.27 -7.12
CA ALA A 145 3.28 -0.86 -6.84
C ALA A 145 4.29 0.03 -7.58
N ASP A 146 3.87 1.24 -7.95
CA ASP A 146 4.74 2.23 -8.59
C ASP A 146 5.76 2.76 -7.57
N PHE A 147 5.30 3.03 -6.35
CA PHE A 147 6.08 3.41 -5.20
C PHE A 147 5.36 3.04 -3.91
N GLY A 148 6.01 3.23 -2.77
CA GLY A 148 5.40 2.94 -1.47
C GLY A 148 5.65 4.02 -0.43
N LEU A 149 4.79 4.05 0.61
CA LEU A 149 4.95 4.87 1.80
C LEU A 149 5.07 3.97 3.02
N CYS A 150 6.22 3.98 3.66
CA CYS A 150 6.44 3.18 4.86
C CYS A 150 7.51 3.82 5.76
N PHE A 151 7.70 3.21 6.93
CA PHE A 151 8.86 3.47 7.77
C PHE A 151 9.73 2.21 7.72
N ALA A 152 10.96 2.33 7.32
CA ALA A 152 11.84 1.17 7.26
C ALA A 152 13.29 1.56 7.54
N LYS A 153 13.97 0.69 8.30
CA LYS A 153 15.42 0.62 8.37
C LYS A 153 15.84 -0.69 7.70
N ASN A 154 16.99 -0.70 7.04
CA ASN A 154 17.53 -1.89 6.33
C ASN A 154 16.70 -2.32 5.11
N LEU A 155 16.47 -1.37 4.19
CA LEU A 155 15.85 -1.67 2.91
C LEU A 155 16.80 -2.47 2.00
N PRO A 156 16.27 -3.32 1.10
CA PRO A 156 17.06 -3.94 0.05
C PRO A 156 17.83 -2.89 -0.78
N ALA A 157 19.02 -3.24 -1.25
CA ALA A 157 19.86 -2.32 -2.06
C ALA A 157 19.16 -1.84 -3.35
N SER A 158 18.17 -2.58 -3.82
CA SER A 158 17.37 -2.20 -4.99
C SER A 158 16.26 -1.18 -4.69
N ILE A 159 16.07 -0.82 -3.42
CA ILE A 159 15.02 0.14 -2.99
C ILE A 159 15.67 1.44 -2.55
N GLU A 160 15.28 2.52 -3.19
CA GLU A 160 15.61 3.89 -2.77
C GLU A 160 14.61 4.36 -1.72
N PHE A 161 15.08 5.11 -0.74
CA PHE A 161 14.27 5.69 0.33
C PHE A 161 14.45 7.20 0.37
N THR A 162 13.34 7.92 0.25
CA THR A 162 13.30 9.37 0.42
C THR A 162 12.56 9.68 1.73
N PRO A 163 13.24 10.19 2.78
CA PRO A 163 12.60 10.55 4.03
C PRO A 163 11.61 11.69 3.79
N LEU A 164 10.46 11.64 4.44
CA LEU A 164 9.41 12.67 4.36
C LEU A 164 9.23 13.37 5.71
N ALA A 165 9.12 12.62 6.80
CA ALA A 165 8.90 13.19 8.11
C ALA A 165 9.29 12.24 9.24
N ASP A 166 9.70 12.82 10.36
CA ASP A 166 9.91 12.10 11.61
C ASP A 166 8.63 12.10 12.45
N ASP A 167 8.23 10.92 12.87
CA ASP A 167 6.99 10.65 13.58
C ASP A 167 7.30 10.05 14.95
N ARG A 168 7.03 10.81 16.00
CA ARG A 168 7.26 10.40 17.38
C ARG A 168 6.12 9.55 17.92
N TYR A 169 6.41 8.67 18.87
CA TYR A 169 5.36 7.93 19.58
C TYR A 169 4.71 8.78 20.67
N VAL A 170 3.40 8.59 20.80
CA VAL A 170 2.55 9.19 21.83
C VAL A 170 1.68 8.12 22.49
N ALA A 171 1.28 8.35 23.73
CA ALA A 171 0.22 7.57 24.34
C ALA A 171 -1.14 8.12 23.89
N ALA A 172 -1.88 7.34 23.15
CA ALA A 172 -3.29 7.61 22.84
C ALA A 172 -4.13 7.19 24.03
N CYS A 173 -4.98 8.09 24.52
CA CYS A 173 -5.95 7.80 25.58
C CYS A 173 -7.26 8.53 25.31
N ARG A 174 -8.33 8.16 26.01
CA ARG A 174 -9.59 8.92 25.98
C ARG A 174 -9.40 10.27 26.67
N HIS A 175 -10.16 11.28 26.21
CA HIS A 175 -10.13 12.65 26.81
C HIS A 175 -10.52 12.67 28.29
N ASP A 176 -11.33 11.72 28.77
CA ASP A 176 -11.77 11.55 30.15
C ASP A 176 -10.76 10.72 31.00
N HIS A 177 -9.73 10.12 30.38
CA HIS A 177 -8.71 9.37 31.08
C HIS A 177 -7.79 10.32 31.92
N PRO A 178 -7.34 9.92 33.13
CA PRO A 178 -6.49 10.77 33.96
C PRO A 178 -5.20 11.26 33.26
N LEU A 179 -4.65 10.45 32.37
CA LEU A 179 -3.45 10.80 31.59
C LEU A 179 -3.69 11.90 30.56
N ALA A 180 -4.92 12.15 30.11
CA ALA A 180 -5.23 13.18 29.13
C ALA A 180 -4.84 14.60 29.55
N ARG A 181 -4.64 14.81 30.86
CA ARG A 181 -4.20 16.09 31.46
C ARG A 181 -2.69 16.20 31.63
N LYS A 182 -1.95 15.12 31.35
CA LYS A 182 -0.49 15.13 31.47
C LYS A 182 0.14 15.81 30.24
N THR A 183 1.21 16.54 30.46
CA THR A 183 2.02 17.18 29.40
C THR A 183 2.95 16.18 28.72
N HIS A 184 3.34 15.13 29.41
CA HIS A 184 4.17 14.02 28.92
C HIS A 184 4.00 12.81 29.84
N LEU A 185 4.42 11.65 29.36
CA LEU A 185 4.38 10.36 30.07
C LEU A 185 5.66 9.58 29.78
N SER A 186 6.36 9.10 30.82
CA SER A 186 7.48 8.18 30.62
C SER A 186 6.96 6.79 30.18
N TRP A 187 7.79 6.03 29.46
CA TRP A 187 7.46 4.65 29.09
C TRP A 187 7.25 3.76 30.33
N GLN A 188 7.96 4.00 31.41
CA GLN A 188 7.73 3.26 32.64
C GLN A 188 6.33 3.50 33.18
N ALA A 189 5.90 4.76 33.28
CA ALA A 189 4.55 5.10 33.72
C ALA A 189 3.46 4.63 32.75
N TYR A 190 3.78 4.56 31.44
CA TYR A 190 2.92 3.95 30.43
C TYR A 190 2.69 2.45 30.69
N PHE A 191 3.76 1.70 31.00
CA PHE A 191 3.68 0.26 31.27
C PHE A 191 3.02 -0.10 32.62
N GLU A 192 2.77 0.88 33.47
CA GLU A 192 1.97 0.72 34.70
C GLU A 192 0.46 0.77 34.45
N GLN A 193 0.04 1.25 33.28
CA GLN A 193 -1.36 1.37 32.91
C GLN A 193 -1.89 0.08 32.28
N ASP A 194 -3.20 0.02 32.13
CA ASP A 194 -3.87 -0.96 31.27
C ASP A 194 -3.66 -0.51 29.83
N TYR A 195 -2.78 -1.20 29.08
CA TYR A 195 -2.41 -0.80 27.73
C TYR A 195 -2.69 -1.89 26.70
N ILE A 196 -2.92 -1.44 25.47
CA ILE A 196 -3.11 -2.25 24.28
C ILE A 196 -1.73 -2.39 23.61
N GLY A 197 -1.27 -3.62 23.43
CA GLY A 197 0.00 -3.95 22.82
C GLY A 197 -0.06 -4.07 21.30
N LEU A 198 1.12 -4.00 20.67
CA LEU A 198 1.31 -4.35 19.27
C LEU A 198 1.65 -5.84 19.16
N ASP A 199 1.04 -6.53 18.18
CA ASP A 199 1.37 -7.89 17.81
C ASP A 199 2.85 -7.99 17.36
N ARG A 200 3.49 -9.13 17.63
CA ARG A 200 4.91 -9.41 17.31
C ARG A 200 5.29 -9.27 15.85
N VAL A 201 4.33 -9.46 14.92
CA VAL A 201 4.57 -9.27 13.48
C VAL A 201 4.47 -7.81 13.02
N SER A 202 4.13 -6.90 13.93
CA SER A 202 4.06 -5.46 13.62
C SER A 202 5.45 -4.84 13.52
N GLY A 203 5.75 -4.14 12.43
CA GLY A 203 7.00 -3.38 12.30
C GLY A 203 7.16 -2.29 13.37
N ASN A 204 6.05 -1.72 13.85
CA ASN A 204 6.05 -0.80 14.99
C ASN A 204 6.47 -1.50 16.29
N ARG A 205 6.05 -2.76 16.50
CA ARG A 205 6.48 -3.56 17.67
C ARG A 205 7.99 -3.80 17.62
N THR A 206 8.52 -4.22 16.48
CA THR A 206 9.97 -4.45 16.30
C THR A 206 10.79 -3.19 16.61
N LEU A 207 10.29 -2.02 16.22
CA LEU A 207 10.93 -0.75 16.54
C LEU A 207 10.92 -0.48 18.05
N LEU A 208 9.75 -0.57 18.68
CA LEU A 208 9.61 -0.31 20.11
C LEU A 208 10.41 -1.29 20.95
N ASP A 209 10.39 -2.58 20.66
CA ASP A 209 11.16 -3.60 21.38
C ASP A 209 12.66 -3.31 21.33
N ARG A 210 13.17 -2.79 20.21
CA ARG A 210 14.58 -2.40 20.11
C ARG A 210 14.90 -1.13 20.90
N GLU A 211 14.12 -0.08 20.74
CA GLU A 211 14.39 1.22 21.40
C GLU A 211 14.15 1.15 22.92
N LEU A 212 13.26 0.26 23.35
CA LEU A 212 12.86 0.10 24.76
C LEU A 212 13.43 -1.19 25.39
N ALA A 213 14.43 -1.83 24.78
CA ALA A 213 14.98 -3.11 25.23
C ALA A 213 15.51 -3.08 26.69
N HIS A 214 15.83 -1.89 27.20
CA HIS A 214 16.30 -1.66 28.58
C HIS A 214 15.14 -1.53 29.59
N LEU A 215 13.88 -1.46 29.12
CA LEU A 215 12.70 -1.36 29.97
C LEU A 215 11.97 -2.69 30.02
N THR A 216 11.53 -3.07 31.20
CA THR A 216 10.65 -4.24 31.37
C THR A 216 9.25 -3.74 31.72
N PRO A 217 8.23 -4.10 30.93
CA PRO A 217 6.85 -3.76 31.27
C PRO A 217 6.46 -4.28 32.63
N ALA A 218 5.87 -3.43 33.47
CA ALA A 218 5.40 -3.81 34.81
C ALA A 218 4.22 -4.79 34.74
N ARG A 219 3.45 -4.76 33.62
CA ARG A 219 2.29 -5.61 33.34
C ARG A 219 2.32 -6.06 31.88
N PRO A 220 1.73 -7.22 31.57
CA PRO A 220 1.46 -7.57 30.16
C PRO A 220 0.40 -6.63 29.58
N SER A 221 0.40 -6.49 28.27
CA SER A 221 -0.71 -5.83 27.56
C SER A 221 -2.04 -6.58 27.80
N ILE A 222 -3.14 -5.87 27.94
CA ILE A 222 -4.47 -6.46 28.12
C ILE A 222 -5.01 -7.11 26.84
N CYS A 223 -4.56 -6.62 25.69
CA CYS A 223 -4.81 -7.23 24.37
C CYS A 223 -3.74 -6.77 23.40
N GLU A 224 -3.65 -7.44 22.26
CA GLU A 224 -2.69 -7.12 21.20
C GLU A 224 -3.39 -6.94 19.86
N SER A 225 -2.90 -6.00 19.04
CA SER A 225 -3.36 -5.78 17.68
C SER A 225 -2.18 -5.54 16.74
N ARG A 226 -2.34 -5.95 15.48
CA ARG A 226 -1.33 -5.71 14.43
C ARG A 226 -1.33 -4.25 13.95
N HIS A 227 -2.49 -3.63 13.89
CA HIS A 227 -2.69 -2.33 13.26
C HIS A 227 -3.02 -1.24 14.28
N VAL A 228 -2.34 -0.11 14.14
CA VAL A 228 -2.52 1.06 15.00
C VAL A 228 -3.96 1.60 14.94
N THR A 229 -4.60 1.56 13.77
CA THR A 229 -6.00 1.98 13.60
C THR A 229 -6.97 1.16 14.46
N THR A 230 -6.74 -0.16 14.55
CA THR A 230 -7.52 -1.04 15.45
C THR A 230 -7.26 -0.70 16.92
N MET A 231 -6.00 -0.41 17.29
CA MET A 231 -5.67 0.01 18.66
C MET A 231 -6.40 1.31 19.05
N LEU A 232 -6.44 2.29 18.14
CA LEU A 232 -7.16 3.55 18.38
C LEU A 232 -8.66 3.32 18.61
N GLY A 233 -9.30 2.45 17.81
CA GLY A 233 -10.70 2.06 18.06
C GLY A 233 -10.92 1.38 19.42
N MET A 234 -9.97 0.56 19.89
CA MET A 234 -10.00 -0.02 21.23
C MET A 234 -9.83 1.04 22.32
N VAL A 235 -8.96 2.05 22.12
CA VAL A 235 -8.81 3.19 23.04
C VAL A 235 -10.10 4.00 23.11
N GLU A 236 -10.74 4.28 21.96
CA GLU A 236 -12.04 4.95 21.91
C GLU A 236 -13.13 4.21 22.70
N ALA A 237 -13.13 2.89 22.62
CA ALA A 237 -14.02 2.02 23.38
C ALA A 237 -13.70 1.96 24.89
N GLY A 238 -12.60 2.60 25.34
CA GLY A 238 -12.24 2.64 26.75
C GLY A 238 -11.58 1.37 27.29
N ILE A 239 -11.02 0.52 26.40
CA ILE A 239 -10.36 -0.74 26.81
C ILE A 239 -9.06 -0.45 27.54
N GLY A 240 -8.32 0.62 27.16
CA GLY A 240 -7.04 1.00 27.75
C GLY A 240 -6.40 2.14 26.97
N ILE A 241 -5.11 2.33 27.17
CA ILE A 241 -4.29 3.29 26.40
C ILE A 241 -3.44 2.55 25.36
N ALA A 242 -2.91 3.27 24.36
CA ALA A 242 -2.06 2.66 23.34
C ALA A 242 -0.88 3.57 22.99
N ALA A 243 0.32 2.99 22.84
CA ALA A 243 1.46 3.70 22.26
C ALA A 243 1.37 3.65 20.74
N VAL A 244 1.18 4.80 20.13
CA VAL A 244 0.96 4.94 18.68
C VAL A 244 1.85 6.05 18.12
N PRO A 245 2.24 5.98 16.84
CA PRO A 245 2.85 7.11 16.15
C PRO A 245 1.94 8.35 16.16
N ALA A 246 2.46 9.53 16.39
CA ALA A 246 1.66 10.76 16.50
C ALA A 246 0.87 11.06 15.22
N MET A 247 1.45 10.78 14.06
CA MET A 247 0.77 10.88 12.78
C MET A 247 -0.43 9.93 12.63
N SER A 248 -0.54 8.91 13.50
CA SER A 248 -1.70 8.02 13.53
C SER A 248 -2.87 8.59 14.33
N MET A 249 -2.66 9.67 15.04
CA MET A 249 -3.75 10.36 15.75
C MET A 249 -4.60 11.17 14.77
N PRO A 250 -5.93 11.20 14.96
CA PRO A 250 -6.80 12.03 14.14
C PRO A 250 -6.35 13.50 14.16
N ALA A 251 -6.39 14.14 12.98
CA ALA A 251 -6.05 15.55 12.84
C ALA A 251 -7.10 16.44 13.54
N GLY A 252 -6.63 17.53 14.14
CA GLY A 252 -7.49 18.49 14.82
C GLY A 252 -7.98 18.05 16.21
N GLU A 253 -9.01 18.73 16.72
CA GLU A 253 -9.62 18.38 17.99
C GLU A 253 -10.56 17.17 17.82
N HIS A 254 -10.05 15.98 18.15
CA HIS A 254 -10.87 14.79 18.20
C HIS A 254 -11.67 14.75 19.51
N SER A 255 -12.97 14.43 19.42
CA SER A 255 -13.88 14.47 20.58
C SER A 255 -13.53 13.45 21.66
N VAL A 256 -12.95 12.31 21.29
CA VAL A 256 -12.73 11.17 22.20
C VAL A 256 -11.26 10.96 22.52
N LEU A 257 -10.35 11.04 21.54
CA LEU A 257 -8.95 10.73 21.71
C LEU A 257 -8.09 11.95 22.07
N ARG A 258 -7.06 11.70 22.89
CA ARG A 258 -5.98 12.65 23.22
C ARG A 258 -4.64 11.96 23.05
N ALA A 259 -3.65 12.72 22.58
CA ALA A 259 -2.26 12.31 22.45
C ALA A 259 -1.44 12.90 23.61
N VAL A 260 -0.77 12.05 24.36
CA VAL A 260 0.16 12.46 25.42
C VAL A 260 1.58 12.07 24.97
N PRO A 261 2.52 13.01 24.82
CA PRO A 261 3.89 12.72 24.41
C PRO A 261 4.55 11.66 25.30
N LEU A 262 5.18 10.65 24.68
CA LEU A 262 5.97 9.64 25.37
C LEU A 262 7.43 10.06 25.42
N THR A 263 8.04 9.93 26.60
CA THR A 263 9.42 10.35 26.89
C THR A 263 10.21 9.24 27.59
N ASP A 264 11.51 9.43 27.71
CA ASP A 264 12.43 8.56 28.46
C ASP A 264 12.49 7.10 27.96
N PRO A 265 12.89 6.88 26.68
CA PRO A 265 13.37 7.85 25.67
C PRO A 265 12.25 8.40 24.76
N VAL A 266 12.55 9.47 24.02
CA VAL A 266 11.68 9.86 22.88
C VAL A 266 11.94 8.88 21.75
N VAL A 267 10.95 8.08 21.40
CA VAL A 267 11.03 7.13 20.27
C VAL A 267 10.41 7.75 19.05
N THR A 268 11.14 7.74 17.92
CA THR A 268 10.72 8.25 16.63
C THR A 268 10.89 7.19 15.54
N ARG A 269 10.08 7.31 14.49
CA ARG A 269 10.25 6.58 13.23
C ARG A 269 10.26 7.58 12.08
N THR A 270 11.14 7.39 11.10
CA THR A 270 11.12 8.20 9.89
C THR A 270 10.18 7.55 8.87
N VAL A 271 9.11 8.24 8.50
CA VAL A 271 8.24 7.85 7.40
C VAL A 271 8.82 8.39 6.12
N GLY A 272 8.86 7.58 5.09
CA GLY A 272 9.41 7.96 3.80
C GLY A 272 8.77 7.23 2.63
N LEU A 273 9.13 7.71 1.46
CA LEU A 273 8.75 7.14 0.19
C LEU A 273 9.81 6.12 -0.23
N ILE A 274 9.37 4.97 -0.70
CA ILE A 274 10.22 3.93 -1.27
C ILE A 274 9.90 3.70 -2.74
N ARG A 275 10.94 3.51 -3.56
CA ARG A 275 10.81 3.17 -4.97
C ARG A 275 11.86 2.15 -5.40
N LEU A 276 11.58 1.42 -6.46
CA LEU A 276 12.54 0.51 -7.08
C LEU A 276 13.57 1.34 -7.86
N SER A 277 14.85 1.16 -7.54
CA SER A 277 15.96 1.84 -8.19
C SER A 277 15.99 1.54 -9.69
N GLY A 278 16.23 2.56 -10.51
CA GLY A 278 16.31 2.44 -11.96
C GLY A 278 14.99 2.14 -12.69
N ARG A 279 13.86 2.04 -11.99
CA ARG A 279 12.55 1.89 -12.64
C ARG A 279 12.07 3.22 -13.21
N ILE A 280 11.69 3.21 -14.48
CA ILE A 280 11.02 4.35 -15.12
C ILE A 280 9.58 4.37 -14.62
N GLN A 281 9.20 5.46 -13.99
CA GLN A 281 7.83 5.69 -13.54
C GLN A 281 6.97 6.29 -14.65
N SER A 282 5.66 6.05 -14.58
CA SER A 282 4.71 6.80 -15.41
C SER A 282 4.68 8.28 -15.01
N TYR A 283 4.35 9.15 -15.96
CA TYR A 283 4.21 10.58 -15.69
C TYR A 283 3.28 10.85 -14.49
N VAL A 284 2.12 10.20 -14.45
CA VAL A 284 1.14 10.42 -13.37
C VAL A 284 1.63 9.87 -12.02
N ALA A 285 2.42 8.79 -11.99
CA ALA A 285 3.03 8.29 -10.76
C ALA A 285 4.11 9.26 -10.25
N ALA A 286 4.96 9.79 -11.14
CA ALA A 286 5.95 10.80 -10.80
C ALA A 286 5.32 12.11 -10.30
N GLU A 287 4.21 12.55 -10.87
CA GLU A 287 3.47 13.73 -10.41
C GLU A 287 2.82 13.50 -9.03
N LEU A 288 2.31 12.29 -8.75
CA LEU A 288 1.80 11.96 -7.42
C LEU A 288 2.92 11.92 -6.38
N GLU A 289 4.05 11.30 -6.71
CA GLU A 289 5.25 11.28 -5.86
C GLU A 289 5.73 12.70 -5.53
N LYS A 290 5.83 13.57 -6.54
CA LYS A 290 6.20 14.96 -6.39
C LYS A 290 5.25 15.70 -5.45
N LEU A 291 3.94 15.52 -5.61
CA LEU A 291 2.93 16.13 -4.74
C LEU A 291 3.11 15.67 -3.28
N ILE A 292 3.41 14.39 -3.05
CA ILE A 292 3.67 13.88 -1.70
C ILE A 292 4.89 14.57 -1.09
N ILE A 293 5.99 14.67 -1.83
CA ILE A 293 7.22 15.31 -1.35
C ILE A 293 7.00 16.80 -1.08
N GLU A 294 6.22 17.50 -1.92
CA GLU A 294 5.90 18.92 -1.74
C GLU A 294 5.04 19.18 -0.49
N GLN A 295 4.10 18.27 -0.17
CA GLN A 295 3.23 18.41 1.01
C GLN A 295 3.93 18.03 2.33
N TYR A 296 4.95 17.19 2.24
CA TYR A 296 5.73 16.72 3.40
C TYR A 296 7.24 16.91 3.12
N PRO A 297 7.70 18.17 3.04
CA PRO A 297 9.13 18.42 2.86
C PRO A 297 9.90 17.93 4.09
N SER A 298 10.98 17.19 3.83
CA SER A 298 11.92 16.77 4.89
C SER A 298 12.38 18.02 5.65
N GLY A 299 12.04 18.11 6.95
CA GLY A 299 12.46 19.18 7.82
C GLY A 299 13.96 19.11 8.16
#